data_94ef41ec874041829ff75eb679a36bde
#
_entry.id   94ef41ec874041829ff75eb679a36bde
#
_cell.length_a   1.000
_cell.length_b   1.000
_cell.length_c   1.000
_cell.angle_alpha   90.00
_cell.angle_beta   90.00
_cell.angle_gamma   90.00
#
_symmetry.space_group_name_H-M   'P 1'
#
loop_
_entity.id
_entity.type
_entity.pdbx_description
1 polymer ?
#
loop_
_entity_poly.entity_id
_entity_poly.type
_entity_poly.pdbx_seq_one_letter_code
_entity_poly.pdbx_strand_id
1 'polypeptide(L)'
;NKNLNAENIKVLILSAGKIEKELEKIFGSIPSGLIPLNGKPVIFRTIDKLLDEGFKKISITIGYKKEIIQEIISKQYKKKVELEFILTEFNKPPGNSVKTAMNHCKEEKLLIILGDTLIDNNLMKLINKKNSFVLISQRFEKPENWCIITRKNEKLEKIFDKEKNLDKNKEQYALVGVYYFENTSSLKQILDTFNENDNLEISSIIKKYKIKNSISTELVKE
;
A
#
# COMPACT_ATOMS: atom_id res chain seq x y z
N ASN A 1 -17.01 -19.92 4.63
CA ASN A 1 -15.77 -19.46 5.30
C ASN A 1 -14.56 -19.92 4.50
N LYS A 2 -14.09 -19.09 3.56
CA LYS A 2 -12.79 -19.30 2.94
C LYS A 2 -11.74 -18.91 3.96
N ASN A 3 -11.20 -19.85 4.73
CA ASN A 3 -9.94 -19.63 5.43
C ASN A 3 -8.86 -19.54 4.36
N LEU A 4 -8.57 -18.31 3.93
CA LEU A 4 -7.46 -18.07 3.00
C LEU A 4 -6.16 -18.43 3.71
N ASN A 5 -5.40 -19.33 3.10
CA ASN A 5 -4.09 -19.70 3.61
C ASN A 5 -3.13 -18.51 3.49
N ALA A 6 -2.53 -18.08 4.58
CA ALA A 6 -1.54 -16.99 4.61
C ALA A 6 -0.35 -17.23 3.64
N GLU A 7 -0.09 -18.49 3.27
CA GLU A 7 0.94 -18.85 2.27
C GLU A 7 0.65 -18.32 0.86
N ASN A 8 -0.63 -18.07 0.53
CA ASN A 8 -1.04 -17.54 -0.77
C ASN A 8 -1.13 -16.01 -0.81
N ILE A 9 -0.81 -15.34 0.29
CA ILE A 9 -0.90 -13.89 0.41
C ILE A 9 0.50 -13.31 0.56
N LYS A 10 0.90 -12.47 -0.38
CA LYS A 10 2.08 -11.61 -0.24
C LYS A 10 1.64 -10.27 0.33
N VAL A 11 2.31 -9.82 1.38
CA VAL A 11 2.22 -8.42 1.82
C VAL A 11 3.39 -7.66 1.21
N LEU A 12 3.09 -6.58 0.53
CA LEU A 12 4.08 -5.67 -0.06
C LEU A 12 4.02 -4.33 0.65
N ILE A 13 5.08 -4.00 1.38
CA ILE A 13 5.22 -2.70 2.04
C ILE A 13 6.07 -1.80 1.15
N LEU A 14 5.53 -0.68 0.72
CA LEU A 14 6.23 0.30 -0.13
C LEU A 14 6.98 1.29 0.75
N SER A 15 8.30 1.15 0.81
CA SER A 15 9.16 1.94 1.69
C SER A 15 10.44 2.45 1.00
N ALA A 16 10.39 2.61 -0.33
CA ALA A 16 11.51 3.11 -1.11
C ALA A 16 11.71 4.63 -0.99
N GLY A 17 10.65 5.37 -0.64
CA GLY A 17 10.63 6.82 -0.67
C GLY A 17 11.38 7.49 0.48
N LYS A 18 11.73 8.75 0.25
CA LYS A 18 12.27 9.66 1.24
C LYS A 18 11.13 10.30 2.04
N ILE A 19 11.41 10.63 3.30
CA ILE A 19 10.51 11.42 4.15
C ILE A 19 10.12 12.74 3.46
N GLU A 20 8.89 13.23 3.69
CA GLU A 20 8.42 14.51 3.17
C GLU A 20 9.25 15.68 3.72
N LYS A 21 9.39 16.75 2.92
CA LYS A 21 10.23 17.90 3.27
C LYS A 21 9.90 18.54 4.61
N GLU A 22 8.62 18.63 4.95
CA GLU A 22 8.20 19.24 6.22
C GLU A 22 8.64 18.40 7.42
N LEU A 23 8.55 17.07 7.31
CA LEU A 23 8.98 16.14 8.34
C LEU A 23 10.50 15.99 8.39
N GLU A 24 11.19 16.18 7.26
CA GLU A 24 12.66 16.16 7.20
C GLU A 24 13.30 17.20 8.13
N LYS A 25 12.65 18.33 8.31
CA LYS A 25 13.11 19.38 9.24
C LYS A 25 13.09 18.92 10.70
N ILE A 26 12.22 17.95 11.03
CA ILE A 26 12.06 17.43 12.40
C ILE A 26 12.93 16.20 12.60
N PHE A 27 12.91 15.25 11.67
CA PHE A 27 13.50 13.92 11.83
C PHE A 27 14.79 13.71 11.03
N GLY A 28 15.19 14.68 10.19
CA GLY A 28 16.32 14.54 9.27
C GLY A 28 15.94 13.76 8.01
N SER A 29 16.94 13.55 7.14
CA SER A 29 16.78 12.86 5.86
C SER A 29 16.79 11.34 6.07
N ILE A 30 15.62 10.76 6.28
CA ILE A 30 15.45 9.33 6.52
C ILE A 30 14.42 8.73 5.54
N PRO A 31 14.44 7.40 5.33
CA PRO A 31 13.33 6.72 4.67
C PRO A 31 12.02 6.95 5.42
N SER A 32 10.91 7.13 4.69
CA SER A 32 9.60 7.44 5.30
C SER A 32 9.13 6.38 6.31
N GLY A 33 9.45 5.10 6.09
CA GLY A 33 9.10 4.02 7.01
C GLY A 33 9.83 4.06 8.37
N LEU A 34 10.90 4.83 8.48
CA LEU A 34 11.66 4.99 9.74
C LEU A 34 11.19 6.16 10.60
N ILE A 35 10.16 6.90 10.20
CA ILE A 35 9.57 7.96 11.01
C ILE A 35 9.21 7.38 12.39
N PRO A 36 9.73 7.94 13.50
CA PRO A 36 9.41 7.43 14.82
C PRO A 36 8.02 7.90 15.29
N LEU A 37 7.24 6.95 15.77
CA LEU A 37 5.98 7.22 16.45
C LEU A 37 6.04 6.60 17.84
N ASN A 38 6.01 7.45 18.87
CA ASN A 38 6.21 7.00 20.26
C ASN A 38 7.47 6.15 20.44
N GLY A 39 8.59 6.63 19.84
CA GLY A 39 9.89 6.00 19.97
C GLY A 39 10.12 4.73 19.14
N LYS A 40 9.20 4.37 18.25
CA LYS A 40 9.29 3.17 17.43
C LYS A 40 9.07 3.52 15.95
N PRO A 41 9.91 3.03 15.03
CA PRO A 41 9.69 3.27 13.60
C PRO A 41 8.28 2.85 13.16
N VAL A 42 7.64 3.66 12.33
CA VAL A 42 6.27 3.37 11.86
C VAL A 42 6.18 2.01 11.18
N ILE A 43 7.19 1.64 10.39
CA ILE A 43 7.20 0.34 9.70
C ILE A 43 7.24 -0.84 10.66
N PHE A 44 7.84 -0.70 11.84
CA PHE A 44 7.83 -1.75 12.87
C PHE A 44 6.41 -2.01 13.38
N ARG A 45 5.62 -0.94 13.58
CA ARG A 45 4.23 -1.08 14.01
C ARG A 45 3.41 -1.83 12.97
N THR A 46 3.62 -1.53 11.70
CA THR A 46 2.96 -2.23 10.58
C THR A 46 3.35 -3.70 10.55
N ILE A 47 4.64 -4.02 10.63
CA ILE A 47 5.11 -5.42 10.59
C ILE A 47 4.59 -6.19 11.82
N ASP A 48 4.68 -5.63 13.02
CA ASP A 48 4.17 -6.27 14.24
C ASP A 48 2.68 -6.59 14.12
N LYS A 49 1.89 -5.64 13.62
CA LYS A 49 0.46 -5.84 13.35
C LYS A 49 0.20 -6.97 12.36
N LEU A 50 0.94 -7.01 11.27
CA LEU A 50 0.82 -8.06 10.24
C LEU A 50 1.13 -9.44 10.81
N LEU A 51 2.17 -9.56 11.62
CA LEU A 51 2.53 -10.81 12.31
C LEU A 51 1.42 -11.26 13.27
N ASP A 52 0.87 -10.33 14.06
CA ASP A 52 -0.22 -10.61 14.99
C ASP A 52 -1.49 -11.08 14.28
N GLU A 53 -1.72 -10.62 13.06
CA GLU A 53 -2.86 -11.06 12.22
C GLU A 53 -2.60 -12.35 11.44
N GLY A 54 -1.41 -12.91 11.52
CA GLY A 54 -1.08 -14.19 10.91
C GLY A 54 -0.48 -14.14 9.51
N PHE A 55 -0.09 -12.97 9.02
CA PHE A 55 0.66 -12.86 7.75
C PHE A 55 2.07 -13.46 7.90
N LYS A 56 2.54 -14.15 6.86
CA LYS A 56 3.80 -14.91 6.89
C LYS A 56 4.83 -14.45 5.87
N LYS A 57 4.43 -13.78 4.80
CA LYS A 57 5.29 -13.41 3.69
C LYS A 57 5.22 -11.90 3.45
N ILE A 58 6.34 -11.23 3.69
CA ILE A 58 6.43 -9.78 3.58
C ILE A 58 7.59 -9.43 2.64
N SER A 59 7.29 -8.68 1.59
CA SER A 59 8.27 -8.01 0.75
C SER A 59 8.24 -6.51 1.04
N ILE A 60 9.43 -5.90 1.09
CA ILE A 60 9.56 -4.47 1.38
C ILE A 60 10.37 -3.83 0.25
N THR A 61 9.80 -2.84 -0.42
CA THR A 61 10.56 -2.07 -1.39
C THR A 61 11.44 -1.06 -0.66
N ILE A 62 12.68 -0.98 -1.07
CA ILE A 62 13.68 -0.08 -0.51
C ILE A 62 14.36 0.71 -1.64
N GLY A 63 14.80 1.91 -1.37
CA GLY A 63 15.46 2.77 -2.34
C GLY A 63 16.31 3.82 -1.64
N TYR A 64 15.67 4.88 -1.15
CA TYR A 64 16.35 5.93 -0.42
C TYR A 64 16.98 5.39 0.86
N LYS A 65 18.30 5.55 0.99
CA LYS A 65 19.12 5.02 2.11
C LYS A 65 18.83 3.55 2.42
N LYS A 66 18.75 2.75 1.37
CA LYS A 66 18.36 1.34 1.40
C LYS A 66 19.12 0.50 2.41
N GLU A 67 20.41 0.73 2.57
CA GLU A 67 21.26 -0.03 3.51
C GLU A 67 20.82 0.15 4.95
N ILE A 68 20.44 1.36 5.32
CA ILE A 68 20.02 1.71 6.70
C ILE A 68 18.70 1.04 7.04
N ILE A 69 17.68 1.22 6.20
CA ILE A 69 16.36 0.63 6.46
C ILE A 69 16.40 -0.89 6.42
N GLN A 70 17.15 -1.47 5.48
CA GLN A 70 17.30 -2.93 5.38
C GLN A 70 17.96 -3.52 6.64
N GLU A 71 19.02 -2.90 7.13
CA GLU A 71 19.72 -3.36 8.33
C GLU A 71 18.80 -3.29 9.56
N ILE A 72 18.14 -2.17 9.77
CA ILE A 72 17.25 -1.96 10.91
C ILE A 72 16.10 -2.99 10.93
N ILE A 73 15.44 -3.21 9.80
CA ILE A 73 14.34 -4.17 9.69
C ILE A 73 14.83 -5.61 9.81
N SER A 74 15.93 -5.96 9.15
CA SER A 74 16.49 -7.31 9.20
C SER A 74 16.88 -7.70 10.61
N LYS A 75 17.52 -6.82 11.35
CA LYS A 75 17.94 -7.06 12.74
C LYS A 75 16.76 -7.43 13.63
N GLN A 76 15.60 -6.81 13.40
CA GLN A 76 14.41 -7.01 14.22
C GLN A 76 13.55 -8.21 13.78
N TYR A 77 13.44 -8.47 12.48
CA TYR A 77 12.41 -9.36 11.95
C TYR A 77 12.88 -10.58 11.17
N LYS A 78 14.15 -10.67 10.77
CA LYS A 78 14.68 -11.77 9.94
C LYS A 78 14.33 -13.17 10.44
N LYS A 79 14.24 -13.34 11.76
CA LYS A 79 13.92 -14.65 12.37
C LYS A 79 12.44 -14.86 12.64
N LYS A 80 11.60 -13.86 12.40
CA LYS A 80 10.17 -13.86 12.79
C LYS A 80 9.23 -14.05 11.61
N VAL A 81 9.68 -13.73 10.40
CA VAL A 81 8.84 -13.73 9.19
C VAL A 81 9.71 -13.98 7.97
N GLU A 82 9.12 -14.57 6.92
CA GLU A 82 9.75 -14.64 5.61
C GLU A 82 9.80 -13.23 5.01
N LEU A 83 10.99 -12.68 4.92
CA LEU A 83 11.23 -11.28 4.58
C LEU A 83 12.09 -11.17 3.33
N GLU A 84 11.63 -10.38 2.36
CA GLU A 84 12.35 -10.07 1.13
C GLU A 84 12.45 -8.56 0.95
N PHE A 85 13.64 -8.07 0.58
CA PHE A 85 13.84 -6.68 0.21
C PHE A 85 13.98 -6.54 -1.30
N ILE A 86 13.22 -5.61 -1.89
CA ILE A 86 13.21 -5.36 -3.32
C ILE A 86 13.69 -3.95 -3.57
N LEU A 87 14.78 -3.80 -4.32
CA LEU A 87 15.32 -2.50 -4.69
C LEU A 87 14.45 -1.85 -5.76
N THR A 88 13.96 -0.65 -5.47
CA THR A 88 13.17 0.14 -6.41
C THR A 88 13.65 1.60 -6.45
N GLU A 89 13.24 2.34 -7.47
CA GLU A 89 13.59 3.75 -7.59
C GLU A 89 12.74 4.60 -6.64
N PHE A 90 13.40 5.45 -5.84
CA PHE A 90 12.71 6.29 -4.85
C PHE A 90 12.21 7.62 -5.39
N ASN A 91 12.63 8.02 -6.58
CA ASN A 91 12.25 9.28 -7.24
C ASN A 91 11.07 9.12 -8.21
N LYS A 92 10.48 7.94 -8.27
CA LYS A 92 9.28 7.64 -9.07
C LYS A 92 8.06 7.42 -8.17
N PRO A 93 6.84 7.55 -8.71
CA PRO A 93 5.63 7.24 -7.96
C PRO A 93 5.59 5.81 -7.43
N PRO A 94 4.83 5.54 -6.35
CA PRO A 94 4.75 4.20 -5.74
C PRO A 94 4.29 3.08 -6.68
N GLY A 95 3.52 3.39 -7.72
CA GLY A 95 3.10 2.41 -8.74
C GLY A 95 4.27 1.76 -9.46
N ASN A 96 5.37 2.48 -9.67
CA ASN A 96 6.60 1.93 -10.24
C ASN A 96 7.21 0.85 -9.32
N SER A 97 7.19 1.08 -8.02
CA SER A 97 7.63 0.08 -7.03
C SER A 97 6.74 -1.17 -7.06
N VAL A 98 5.43 -1.01 -7.21
CA VAL A 98 4.50 -2.15 -7.37
C VAL A 98 4.86 -2.96 -8.60
N LYS A 99 5.07 -2.31 -9.74
CA LYS A 99 5.43 -2.99 -10.99
C LYS A 99 6.72 -3.79 -10.84
N THR A 100 7.77 -3.21 -10.26
CA THR A 100 9.03 -3.90 -10.00
C THR A 100 8.83 -5.08 -9.05
N ALA A 101 8.11 -4.88 -7.95
CA ALA A 101 7.90 -5.90 -6.95
C ALA A 101 7.08 -7.10 -7.46
N MET A 102 6.18 -6.88 -8.39
CA MET A 102 5.36 -7.97 -8.95
C MET A 102 6.16 -9.02 -9.74
N ASN A 103 7.36 -8.69 -10.20
CA ASN A 103 8.29 -9.67 -10.78
C ASN A 103 8.76 -10.70 -9.75
N HIS A 104 8.66 -10.41 -8.47
CA HIS A 104 9.05 -11.25 -7.34
C HIS A 104 7.85 -11.91 -6.65
N CYS A 105 6.62 -11.62 -7.08
CA CYS A 105 5.41 -12.16 -6.45
C CYS A 105 4.96 -13.45 -7.13
N LYS A 106 4.92 -14.53 -6.36
CA LYS A 106 4.42 -15.85 -6.81
C LYS A 106 3.03 -16.16 -6.23
N GLU A 107 2.64 -15.46 -5.18
CA GLU A 107 1.39 -15.66 -4.48
C GLU A 107 0.20 -15.18 -5.33
N GLU A 108 -0.95 -15.80 -5.14
CA GLU A 108 -2.17 -15.48 -5.88
C GLU A 108 -2.82 -14.17 -5.43
N LYS A 109 -2.48 -13.71 -4.23
CA LYS A 109 -3.09 -12.56 -3.58
C LYS A 109 -2.02 -11.59 -3.07
N LEU A 110 -2.33 -10.28 -3.16
CA LEU A 110 -1.39 -9.23 -2.80
C LEU A 110 -2.07 -8.17 -1.94
N LEU A 111 -1.50 -7.93 -0.77
CA LEU A 111 -1.85 -6.79 0.10
C LEU A 111 -0.74 -5.75 0.02
N ILE A 112 -1.05 -4.56 -0.45
CA ILE A 112 -0.10 -3.44 -0.52
C ILE A 112 -0.36 -2.47 0.62
N ILE A 113 0.69 -2.07 1.31
CA ILE A 113 0.63 -1.06 2.38
C ILE A 113 1.75 -0.05 2.14
N LEU A 114 1.41 1.25 2.17
CA LEU A 114 2.43 2.30 2.18
C LEU A 114 3.20 2.27 3.50
N GLY A 115 4.52 2.39 3.45
CA GLY A 115 5.41 2.17 4.59
C GLY A 115 5.24 3.16 5.75
N ASP A 116 4.63 4.31 5.52
CA ASP A 116 4.34 5.34 6.51
C ASP A 116 2.87 5.37 6.97
N THR A 117 2.08 4.38 6.58
CA THR A 117 0.65 4.29 6.90
C THR A 117 0.43 3.50 8.20
N LEU A 118 -0.38 4.05 9.11
CA LEU A 118 -0.89 3.36 10.30
C LEU A 118 -2.40 3.18 10.19
N ILE A 119 -2.84 1.97 10.46
CA ILE A 119 -4.26 1.60 10.46
C ILE A 119 -4.58 0.61 11.57
N ASP A 120 -5.80 0.64 12.10
CA ASP A 120 -6.27 -0.25 13.16
C ASP A 120 -7.18 -1.38 12.66
N ASN A 121 -7.63 -1.32 11.40
CA ASN A 121 -8.45 -2.37 10.81
C ASN A 121 -7.73 -3.73 10.85
N ASN A 122 -8.46 -4.79 11.17
CA ASN A 122 -7.94 -6.15 11.03
C ASN A 122 -7.96 -6.56 9.55
N LEU A 123 -6.80 -6.55 8.91
CA LEU A 123 -6.67 -6.79 7.47
C LEU A 123 -6.94 -8.25 7.11
N MET A 124 -6.51 -9.21 7.92
CA MET A 124 -6.78 -10.62 7.67
C MET A 124 -8.28 -10.92 7.69
N LYS A 125 -9.04 -10.33 8.61
CA LYS A 125 -10.50 -10.45 8.62
C LYS A 125 -11.15 -9.87 7.38
N LEU A 126 -10.68 -8.72 6.92
CA LEU A 126 -11.19 -8.09 5.69
C LEU A 126 -10.90 -8.95 4.47
N ILE A 127 -9.71 -9.49 4.35
CA ILE A 127 -9.31 -10.41 3.26
C ILE A 127 -10.22 -11.64 3.23
N ASN A 128 -10.56 -12.19 4.38
CA ASN A 128 -11.44 -13.36 4.48
C ASN A 128 -12.91 -13.07 4.15
N LYS A 129 -13.34 -11.82 4.28
CA LYS A 129 -14.74 -11.43 4.06
C LYS A 129 -15.00 -10.81 2.69
N LYS A 130 -13.99 -10.16 2.11
CA LYS A 130 -14.14 -9.36 0.90
C LYS A 130 -13.27 -9.91 -0.22
N ASN A 131 -13.65 -9.56 -1.43
CA ASN A 131 -12.78 -9.66 -2.60
C ASN A 131 -11.75 -8.52 -2.53
N SER A 132 -11.19 -8.11 -3.66
CA SER A 132 -10.28 -6.96 -3.69
C SER A 132 -10.92 -5.74 -2.99
N PHE A 133 -10.14 -5.02 -2.21
CA PHE A 133 -10.63 -3.83 -1.51
C PHE A 133 -9.55 -2.76 -1.36
N VAL A 134 -10.00 -1.55 -1.07
CA VAL A 134 -9.15 -0.42 -0.66
C VAL A 134 -9.69 0.16 0.65
N LEU A 135 -8.78 0.61 1.52
CA LEU A 135 -9.17 1.38 2.70
C LEU A 135 -9.33 2.86 2.33
N ILE A 136 -10.34 3.47 2.89
CA ILE A 136 -10.72 4.86 2.62
C ILE A 136 -11.00 5.62 3.92
N SER A 137 -10.84 6.95 3.86
CA SER A 137 -11.19 7.85 4.96
C SER A 137 -12.14 8.94 4.49
N GLN A 138 -13.11 9.29 5.33
CA GLN A 138 -13.96 10.47 5.14
C GLN A 138 -13.26 11.77 5.56
N ARG A 139 -12.22 11.67 6.37
CA ARG A 139 -11.49 12.81 6.93
C ARG A 139 -10.24 13.08 6.11
N PHE A 140 -10.27 14.14 5.35
CA PHE A 140 -9.12 14.66 4.64
C PHE A 140 -9.27 16.16 4.42
N GLU A 141 -8.16 16.85 4.46
CA GLU A 141 -8.06 18.26 4.09
C GLU A 141 -7.33 18.38 2.77
N LYS A 142 -7.59 19.42 1.99
CA LYS A 142 -6.92 19.69 0.71
C LYS A 142 -6.99 18.49 -0.25
N PRO A 143 -8.12 18.31 -0.95
CA PRO A 143 -8.31 17.21 -1.91
C PRO A 143 -7.18 17.06 -2.93
N GLU A 144 -6.52 18.16 -3.29
CA GLU A 144 -5.40 18.19 -4.21
C GLU A 144 -4.15 17.43 -3.74
N ASN A 145 -4.09 17.07 -2.45
CA ASN A 145 -3.00 16.29 -1.88
C ASN A 145 -3.30 14.80 -1.80
N TRP A 146 -4.54 14.39 -2.17
CA TRP A 146 -5.01 13.03 -2.00
C TRP A 146 -5.52 12.42 -3.30
N CYS A 147 -5.49 11.10 -3.35
CA CYS A 147 -6.28 10.36 -4.32
C CYS A 147 -7.68 10.20 -3.74
N ILE A 148 -8.66 10.84 -4.38
CA ILE A 148 -10.06 10.87 -3.94
C ILE A 148 -10.87 9.87 -4.74
N ILE A 149 -11.80 9.20 -4.07
CA ILE A 149 -12.71 8.27 -4.71
C ILE A 149 -14.16 8.59 -4.39
N THR A 150 -15.05 8.15 -5.25
CA THR A 150 -16.47 7.97 -4.97
C THR A 150 -16.77 6.48 -4.88
N ARG A 151 -17.84 6.13 -4.20
CA ARG A 151 -18.30 4.75 -4.10
C ARG A 151 -19.80 4.64 -4.33
N LYS A 152 -20.24 3.46 -4.77
CA LYS A 152 -21.63 3.10 -4.93
C LYS A 152 -21.85 1.69 -4.40
N ASN A 153 -22.78 1.53 -3.45
CA ASN A 153 -23.00 0.23 -2.78
C ASN A 153 -21.72 -0.37 -2.20
N GLU A 154 -20.92 0.44 -1.51
CA GLU A 154 -19.63 0.08 -0.91
C GLU A 154 -18.55 -0.38 -1.92
N LYS A 155 -18.79 -0.18 -3.21
CA LYS A 155 -17.82 -0.47 -4.27
C LYS A 155 -17.23 0.80 -4.83
N LEU A 156 -15.95 0.72 -5.17
CA LEU A 156 -15.22 1.81 -5.83
C LEU A 156 -15.91 2.16 -7.16
N GLU A 157 -16.26 3.42 -7.33
CA GLU A 157 -16.92 3.93 -8.55
C GLU A 157 -15.94 4.74 -9.40
N LYS A 158 -15.48 5.87 -8.91
CA LYS A 158 -14.57 6.79 -9.63
C LYS A 158 -13.35 7.13 -8.80
N ILE A 159 -12.25 7.43 -9.48
CA ILE A 159 -10.98 7.83 -8.88
C ILE A 159 -10.54 9.16 -9.47
N PHE A 160 -10.15 10.09 -8.59
CA PHE A 160 -9.65 11.42 -8.93
C PHE A 160 -8.30 11.62 -8.25
N ASP A 161 -7.23 11.61 -9.02
CA ASP A 161 -5.89 11.73 -8.45
C ASP A 161 -5.46 13.20 -8.39
N LYS A 162 -5.38 13.76 -7.17
CA LYS A 162 -4.91 15.12 -6.88
C LYS A 162 -5.63 16.22 -7.68
N GLU A 163 -6.94 16.07 -7.86
CA GLU A 163 -7.76 17.05 -8.55
C GLU A 163 -8.31 18.11 -7.60
N LYS A 164 -8.32 19.38 -8.05
CA LYS A 164 -8.78 20.52 -7.22
C LYS A 164 -10.29 20.75 -7.26
N ASN A 165 -10.93 20.47 -8.38
CA ASN A 165 -12.34 20.81 -8.63
C ASN A 165 -13.18 19.55 -8.64
N LEU A 166 -13.47 19.03 -7.47
CA LEU A 166 -14.33 17.86 -7.31
C LEU A 166 -15.80 18.29 -7.16
N ASP A 167 -16.73 17.44 -7.63
CA ASP A 167 -18.14 17.64 -7.44
C ASP A 167 -18.51 17.56 -5.95
N LYS A 168 -18.80 18.71 -5.34
CA LYS A 168 -19.13 18.82 -3.92
C LYS A 168 -20.45 18.16 -3.52
N ASN A 169 -21.28 17.77 -4.49
CA ASN A 169 -22.56 17.12 -4.25
C ASN A 169 -22.47 15.61 -4.04
N LYS A 170 -21.28 15.00 -4.24
CA LYS A 170 -21.04 13.58 -4.03
C LYS A 170 -20.19 13.35 -2.79
N GLU A 171 -20.52 12.28 -2.07
CA GLU A 171 -19.68 11.82 -0.97
C GLU A 171 -18.32 11.38 -1.52
N GLN A 172 -17.27 11.91 -0.93
CA GLN A 172 -15.89 11.72 -1.33
C GLN A 172 -15.07 11.12 -0.19
N TYR A 173 -14.12 10.28 -0.56
CA TYR A 173 -13.26 9.59 0.37
C TYR A 173 -11.82 9.63 -0.14
N ALA A 174 -10.85 9.70 0.77
CA ALA A 174 -9.44 9.60 0.44
C ALA A 174 -8.94 8.16 0.54
N LEU A 175 -8.12 7.73 -0.42
CA LEU A 175 -7.35 6.49 -0.28
C LEU A 175 -6.26 6.67 0.78
N VAL A 176 -6.12 5.71 1.68
CA VAL A 176 -5.23 5.82 2.84
C VAL A 176 -4.03 4.89 2.81
N GLY A 177 -3.67 4.38 1.64
CA GLY A 177 -2.42 3.64 1.47
C GLY A 177 -2.51 2.15 1.78
N VAL A 178 -3.69 1.56 1.74
CA VAL A 178 -3.88 0.10 1.84
C VAL A 178 -4.75 -0.39 0.71
N TYR A 179 -4.23 -1.36 -0.05
CA TYR A 179 -4.84 -1.88 -1.27
C TYR A 179 -4.71 -3.40 -1.28
N TYR A 180 -5.82 -4.12 -1.46
CA TYR A 180 -5.79 -5.57 -1.56
C TYR A 180 -6.30 -6.03 -2.94
N PHE A 181 -5.48 -6.80 -3.61
CA PHE A 181 -5.78 -7.42 -4.91
C PHE A 181 -5.87 -8.94 -4.75
N GLU A 182 -7.05 -9.49 -4.93
CA GLU A 182 -7.28 -10.93 -4.80
C GLU A 182 -6.78 -11.74 -6.00
N ASN A 183 -6.46 -11.08 -7.11
CA ASN A 183 -6.06 -11.70 -8.37
C ASN A 183 -4.75 -11.10 -8.89
N THR A 184 -3.63 -11.65 -8.47
CA THR A 184 -2.30 -11.18 -8.91
C THR A 184 -2.04 -11.48 -10.38
N SER A 185 -2.65 -12.52 -10.95
CA SER A 185 -2.54 -12.81 -12.39
C SER A 185 -3.13 -11.66 -13.22
N SER A 186 -4.32 -11.20 -12.87
CA SER A 186 -4.94 -10.02 -13.49
C SER A 186 -4.11 -8.76 -13.30
N LEU A 187 -3.58 -8.56 -12.09
CA LEU A 187 -2.73 -7.41 -11.78
C LEU A 187 -1.45 -7.39 -12.62
N LYS A 188 -0.78 -8.52 -12.79
CA LYS A 188 0.41 -8.63 -13.64
C LYS A 188 0.13 -8.29 -15.10
N GLN A 189 -0.97 -8.78 -15.65
CA GLN A 189 -1.38 -8.44 -17.01
C GLN A 189 -1.61 -6.94 -17.18
N ILE A 190 -2.22 -6.30 -16.19
CA ILE A 190 -2.45 -4.86 -16.19
C ILE A 190 -1.13 -4.09 -16.13
N LEU A 191 -0.21 -4.49 -15.25
CA LEU A 191 1.09 -3.85 -15.11
C LEU A 191 1.92 -3.95 -16.40
N ASP A 192 1.81 -5.05 -17.13
CA ASP A 192 2.50 -5.23 -18.41
C ASP A 192 2.00 -4.27 -19.52
N THR A 193 0.84 -3.64 -19.34
CA THR A 193 0.34 -2.61 -20.28
C THR A 193 1.00 -1.25 -20.11
N PHE A 194 1.71 -1.00 -19.02
CA PHE A 194 2.43 0.23 -18.77
C PHE A 194 3.89 0.12 -19.19
N ASN A 195 4.45 1.19 -19.76
CA ASN A 195 5.86 1.23 -20.13
C ASN A 195 6.75 1.37 -18.89
N GLU A 196 7.97 0.81 -18.96
CA GLU A 196 8.93 0.85 -17.83
C GLU A 196 9.35 2.27 -17.44
N ASN A 197 9.35 3.19 -18.40
CA ASN A 197 9.75 4.58 -18.19
C ASN A 197 8.61 5.49 -17.76
N ASP A 198 7.37 5.00 -17.69
CA ASP A 198 6.23 5.79 -17.26
C ASP A 198 6.30 6.09 -15.76
N ASN A 199 5.84 7.28 -15.40
CA ASN A 199 5.54 7.60 -14.00
C ASN A 199 4.20 6.97 -13.63
N LEU A 200 4.24 5.83 -12.96
CA LEU A 200 3.07 5.01 -12.70
C LEU A 200 2.48 5.31 -11.31
N GLU A 201 1.30 5.93 -11.30
CA GLU A 201 0.53 6.13 -10.08
C GLU A 201 -0.27 4.87 -9.71
N ILE A 202 -0.45 4.60 -8.42
CA ILE A 202 -1.30 3.49 -7.96
C ILE A 202 -2.73 3.67 -8.43
N SER A 203 -3.23 4.90 -8.49
CA SER A 203 -4.56 5.22 -9.01
C SER A 203 -4.77 4.71 -10.44
N SER A 204 -3.76 4.80 -11.29
CA SER A 204 -3.81 4.28 -12.67
C SER A 204 -3.89 2.76 -12.71
N ILE A 205 -3.19 2.09 -11.81
CA ILE A 205 -3.26 0.63 -11.66
C ILE A 205 -4.67 0.22 -11.22
N ILE A 206 -5.22 0.88 -10.22
CA ILE A 206 -6.56 0.60 -9.67
C ILE A 206 -7.64 0.82 -10.74
N LYS A 207 -7.56 1.90 -11.51
CA LYS A 207 -8.51 2.19 -12.61
C LYS A 207 -8.59 1.05 -13.61
N LYS A 208 -7.44 0.52 -14.04
CA LYS A 208 -7.39 -0.60 -14.98
C LYS A 208 -7.83 -1.92 -14.36
N TYR A 209 -7.40 -2.20 -13.14
CA TYR A 209 -7.81 -3.40 -12.43
C TYR A 209 -9.33 -3.48 -12.25
N LYS A 210 -9.96 -2.36 -11.93
CA LYS A 210 -11.40 -2.22 -11.73
C LYS A 210 -12.22 -2.56 -12.97
N ILE A 211 -11.66 -2.45 -14.16
CA ILE A 211 -12.38 -2.75 -15.41
C ILE A 211 -12.88 -4.21 -15.44
N LYS A 212 -12.06 -5.15 -14.96
CA LYS A 212 -12.37 -6.58 -14.95
C LYS A 212 -12.61 -7.17 -13.57
N ASN A 213 -12.29 -6.43 -12.50
CA ASN A 213 -12.34 -6.91 -11.14
C ASN A 213 -13.07 -5.90 -10.26
N SER A 214 -14.04 -6.35 -9.52
CA SER A 214 -14.74 -5.51 -8.54
C SER A 214 -13.80 -5.15 -7.38
N ILE A 215 -13.83 -3.90 -6.95
CA ILE A 215 -13.07 -3.43 -5.79
C ILE A 215 -14.06 -2.87 -4.76
N SER A 216 -14.07 -3.47 -3.58
CA SER A 216 -14.82 -2.96 -2.43
C SER A 216 -14.07 -1.83 -1.73
N THR A 217 -14.79 -1.05 -0.95
CA THR A 217 -14.23 -0.01 -0.10
C THR A 217 -14.51 -0.34 1.37
N GLU A 218 -13.59 0.00 2.23
CA GLU A 218 -13.74 -0.16 3.68
C GLU A 218 -13.23 1.09 4.40
N LEU A 219 -14.04 1.61 5.31
CA LEU A 219 -13.65 2.77 6.11
C LEU A 219 -12.56 2.39 7.12
N VAL A 220 -11.55 3.26 7.25
CA VAL A 220 -10.57 3.12 8.32
C VAL A 220 -11.25 3.23 9.68
N LYS A 221 -10.79 2.43 10.63
CA LYS A 221 -11.17 2.58 12.04
C LYS A 221 -10.46 3.79 12.63
N GLU A 222 -11.20 4.60 13.36
CA GLU A 222 -10.70 5.75 14.13
C GLU A 222 -10.24 5.31 15.52
#